data_33c54ae332db6d5c9f936da53b683828
#
_entry.id   33c54ae332db6d5c9f936da53b683828
#
_cell.length_a   1.000
_cell.length_b   1.000
_cell.length_c   1.000
_cell.angle_alpha   90.00
_cell.angle_beta   90.00
_cell.angle_gamma   90.00
#
_symmetry.space_group_name_H-M   'P 1'
#
loop_
_entity.id
_entity.type
_entity.pdbx_description
1 polymer ?
#
loop_
_entity_poly.entity_id
_entity_poly.type
_entity_poly.pdbx_seq_one_letter_code
_entity_poly.pdbx_strand_id
1 'polypeptide(L)'
;MDIIQYLLSFIQYQHQQICWLLNFICRYIPLKQWAFLRKGVCKEHRPNPIVQMGLFMDNNALPITYELFPGNTNDCLTYRPNFGRIKKQFDLGRVITVADKAMTTGDNIWYTINTPTKDGYVFSMSIRGATQELKDFVLDESDYIWLGNEYKRKSRYYPRTIKVTGVSGKKLEKQVDEKQVVFWSEKYAKKAKAEREAALAKARDLAAHPGNYTRATSYGAAKYVKKVEYDNKTGEILTASSILDIDEDRILEEEALDGYYVLVTSEMEESDDKIIDMYRGLWKIEDSFKLTKSELEARPVYVWTKEHIEAHFLTCFVALTLMRILEMKLENKYSSGRIIESLSKAECDLLQQNYYYFVYYDEVLKDIGKVTGIDFSKKIRTLGDIKQELANTKKK
;
A
#
# COMPACT_ATOMS: atom_id res chain seq x y z
N MET A 1 21.18 -20.79 10.12
CA MET A 1 21.35 -19.52 9.40
C MET A 1 20.28 -18.56 9.91
N ASP A 2 20.70 -17.46 10.53
CA ASP A 2 19.77 -16.51 11.17
C ASP A 2 18.82 -15.95 10.11
N ILE A 3 17.51 -15.84 10.40
CA ILE A 3 16.51 -15.26 9.49
C ILE A 3 16.97 -13.88 8.99
N ILE A 4 17.64 -13.12 9.86
CA ILE A 4 18.24 -11.82 9.53
C ILE A 4 19.39 -11.96 8.51
N GLN A 5 20.25 -12.96 8.65
CA GLN A 5 21.33 -13.20 7.69
C GLN A 5 20.80 -13.73 6.34
N TYR A 6 19.72 -14.53 6.35
CA TYR A 6 19.06 -14.97 5.14
C TYR A 6 18.39 -13.79 4.42
N LEU A 7 17.72 -12.92 5.15
CA LEU A 7 17.14 -11.66 4.62
C LEU A 7 18.24 -10.74 4.07
N LEU A 8 19.34 -10.57 4.77
CA LEU A 8 20.48 -9.73 4.33
C LEU A 8 21.15 -10.29 3.07
N SER A 9 21.37 -11.60 2.98
CA SER A 9 21.96 -12.23 1.79
C SER A 9 21.03 -12.13 0.57
N PHE A 10 19.73 -12.17 0.77
CA PHE A 10 18.74 -12.06 -0.30
C PHE A 10 18.61 -10.62 -0.82
N ILE A 11 18.71 -9.64 0.06
CA ILE A 11 18.67 -8.20 -0.28
C ILE A 11 19.92 -7.78 -1.07
N GLN A 12 21.10 -8.38 -0.80
CA GLN A 12 22.34 -8.06 -1.49
C GLN A 12 22.44 -8.60 -2.93
N TYR A 13 21.65 -9.59 -3.30
CA TYR A 13 21.80 -10.31 -4.58
C TYR A 13 20.87 -9.88 -5.70
N GLN A 14 19.85 -9.05 -5.45
CA GLN A 14 18.90 -8.62 -6.47
C GLN A 14 18.90 -7.09 -6.66
N HIS A 15 18.83 -6.65 -7.91
CA HIS A 15 18.66 -5.24 -8.31
C HIS A 15 17.51 -4.59 -7.54
N GLN A 16 17.86 -3.67 -6.71
CA GLN A 16 17.24 -3.23 -5.48
C GLN A 16 16.06 -2.29 -5.77
N GLN A 17 14.91 -2.87 -6.05
CA GLN A 17 13.65 -2.17 -6.00
C GLN A 17 13.07 -2.27 -4.59
N ILE A 18 12.82 -1.15 -3.95
CA ILE A 18 12.13 -1.07 -2.67
C ILE A 18 10.81 -0.38 -2.87
N CYS A 19 9.73 -1.07 -2.51
CA CYS A 19 8.40 -0.50 -2.48
C CYS A 19 8.11 0.06 -1.08
N TRP A 20 7.59 1.29 -1.03
CA TRP A 20 7.15 1.93 0.19
C TRP A 20 5.67 2.31 0.11
N LEU A 21 4.92 1.88 1.10
CA LEU A 21 3.55 2.34 1.28
C LEU A 21 3.26 2.57 2.76
N LEU A 22 2.63 3.70 3.06
CA LEU A 22 2.09 3.99 4.38
C LEU A 22 0.61 3.59 4.42
N ASN A 23 0.20 2.88 5.46
CA ASN A 23 -1.19 2.53 5.65
C ASN A 23 -1.66 2.82 7.08
N PHE A 24 -2.96 3.13 7.21
CA PHE A 24 -3.58 3.49 8.46
C PHE A 24 -4.19 2.26 9.13
N ILE A 25 -3.89 2.09 10.42
CA ILE A 25 -4.52 1.08 11.25
C ILE A 25 -5.38 1.79 12.29
N CYS A 26 -6.70 1.73 12.12
CA CYS A 26 -7.64 2.34 13.05
C CYS A 26 -7.73 1.52 14.35
N ARG A 27 -7.89 2.24 15.47
CA ARG A 27 -7.98 1.68 16.80
C ARG A 27 -9.27 2.03 17.50
N TYR A 28 -9.74 1.12 18.36
CA TYR A 28 -10.82 1.34 19.30
C TYR A 28 -10.25 1.44 20.73
N ILE A 29 -9.95 2.67 21.24
CA ILE A 29 -9.60 2.87 22.66
C ILE A 29 -10.08 4.23 23.18
N PRO A 30 -10.60 4.27 24.43
CA PRO A 30 -10.90 5.52 25.12
C PRO A 30 -9.64 6.30 25.48
N LEU A 31 -9.77 7.61 25.37
CA LEU A 31 -8.74 8.63 25.51
C LEU A 31 -7.92 8.52 26.82
N LYS A 32 -6.60 8.42 26.72
CA LYS A 32 -5.62 9.16 27.56
C LYS A 32 -4.21 9.04 26.99
N GLN A 33 -3.62 10.20 26.68
CA GLN A 33 -2.20 10.57 26.57
C GLN A 33 -1.16 9.56 26.07
N TRP A 34 -0.96 9.47 24.71
CA TRP A 34 0.29 8.91 24.17
C TRP A 34 0.70 9.59 22.86
N ALA A 35 2.00 9.77 22.65
CA ALA A 35 2.56 10.51 21.51
C ALA A 35 2.17 9.91 20.13
N PHE A 36 1.98 8.59 20.04
CA PHE A 36 1.63 7.88 18.79
C PHE A 36 0.13 7.88 18.47
N LEU A 37 -0.73 8.02 19.47
CA LEU A 37 -2.18 7.98 19.31
C LEU A 37 -2.70 9.39 19.02
N ARG A 38 -2.80 9.74 17.76
CA ARG A 38 -3.34 11.02 17.31
C ARG A 38 -4.56 10.80 16.42
N LYS A 39 -5.50 11.74 16.48
CA LYS A 39 -6.62 11.79 15.57
C LYS A 39 -6.07 12.15 14.19
N GLY A 40 -6.15 11.23 13.24
CA GLY A 40 -5.72 11.41 11.86
C GLY A 40 -6.87 11.19 10.88
N VAL A 41 -6.55 11.26 9.58
CA VAL A 41 -7.50 10.95 8.52
C VAL A 41 -7.67 9.43 8.46
N CYS A 42 -8.78 8.92 8.98
CA CYS A 42 -9.13 7.50 8.86
C CYS A 42 -9.99 7.28 7.62
N LYS A 43 -9.62 6.33 6.75
CA LYS A 43 -10.43 5.96 5.57
C LYS A 43 -11.83 5.44 5.93
N GLU A 44 -12.00 4.95 7.17
CA GLU A 44 -13.29 4.46 7.68
C GLU A 44 -14.09 5.58 8.39
N HIS A 45 -13.60 6.84 8.36
CA HIS A 45 -14.22 8.02 9.00
C HIS A 45 -14.55 7.85 10.50
N ARG A 46 -13.82 6.96 11.21
CA ARG A 46 -14.02 6.75 12.64
C ARG A 46 -13.35 7.85 13.45
N PRO A 47 -13.96 8.27 14.57
CA PRO A 47 -13.44 9.36 15.42
C PRO A 47 -12.22 8.96 16.25
N ASN A 48 -11.86 7.68 16.25
CA ASN A 48 -10.84 7.12 17.15
C ASN A 48 -9.42 7.50 16.72
N PRO A 49 -8.48 7.63 17.69
CA PRO A 49 -7.07 7.77 17.38
C PRO A 49 -6.55 6.59 16.57
N ILE A 50 -5.58 6.85 15.71
CA ILE A 50 -4.98 5.85 14.83
C ILE A 50 -3.46 5.82 15.00
N VAL A 51 -2.86 4.69 14.68
CA VAL A 51 -1.43 4.52 14.45
C VAL A 51 -1.23 4.27 12.96
N GLN A 52 -0.23 4.91 12.39
CA GLN A 52 0.18 4.66 11.01
C GLN A 52 1.35 3.68 11.00
N MET A 53 1.30 2.71 10.10
CA MET A 53 2.40 1.79 9.85
C MET A 53 2.91 1.98 8.43
N GLY A 54 4.18 2.32 8.29
CA GLY A 54 4.90 2.30 7.04
C GLY A 54 5.61 0.95 6.88
N LEU A 55 5.57 0.38 5.67
CA LEU A 55 6.15 -0.91 5.36
C LEU A 55 7.09 -0.79 4.16
N PHE A 56 8.32 -1.25 4.31
CA PHE A 56 9.26 -1.45 3.21
C PHE A 56 9.28 -2.92 2.82
N MET A 57 9.16 -3.16 1.52
CA MET A 57 9.23 -4.50 0.94
C MET A 57 10.18 -4.51 -0.24
N ASP A 58 10.76 -5.67 -0.53
CA ASP A 58 11.50 -5.88 -1.77
C ASP A 58 10.56 -6.15 -2.96
N ASN A 59 11.13 -6.33 -4.14
CA ASN A 59 10.40 -6.64 -5.38
C ASN A 59 9.67 -8.00 -5.35
N ASN A 60 10.05 -8.90 -4.44
CA ASN A 60 9.42 -10.21 -4.26
C ASN A 60 8.29 -10.19 -3.22
N ALA A 61 7.93 -9.01 -2.72
CA ALA A 61 6.98 -8.82 -1.65
C ALA A 61 7.44 -9.29 -0.26
N LEU A 62 8.75 -9.46 -0.08
CA LEU A 62 9.28 -9.81 1.24
C LEU A 62 9.42 -8.54 2.09
N PRO A 63 8.80 -8.48 3.28
CA PRO A 63 8.94 -7.35 4.18
C PRO A 63 10.39 -7.20 4.66
N ILE A 64 10.96 -5.99 4.48
CA ILE A 64 12.32 -5.66 4.91
C ILE A 64 12.28 -5.07 6.31
N THR A 65 11.42 -4.08 6.50
CA THR A 65 11.26 -3.39 7.78
C THR A 65 9.94 -2.61 7.81
N TYR A 66 9.55 -2.20 9.01
CA TYR A 66 8.41 -1.32 9.22
C TYR A 66 8.76 -0.17 10.15
N GLU A 67 7.92 0.85 10.18
CA GLU A 67 7.98 1.96 11.10
C GLU A 67 6.58 2.37 11.54
N LEU A 68 6.45 2.78 12.80
CA LEU A 68 5.20 3.28 13.36
C LEU A 68 5.25 4.80 13.48
N PHE A 69 4.14 5.46 13.11
CA PHE A 69 4.01 6.90 13.16
C PHE A 69 2.75 7.31 13.92
N PRO A 70 2.76 8.52 14.51
CA PRO A 70 1.54 9.14 15.01
C PRO A 70 0.47 9.24 13.91
N GLY A 71 -0.78 8.99 14.26
CA GLY A 71 -1.88 8.93 13.31
C GLY A 71 -2.16 10.20 12.50
N ASN A 72 -1.60 11.34 12.91
CA ASN A 72 -1.68 12.62 12.20
C ASN A 72 -0.42 12.98 11.39
N THR A 73 0.50 12.04 11.23
CA THR A 73 1.71 12.27 10.44
C THR A 73 1.36 12.33 8.96
N ASN A 74 1.91 13.31 8.25
CA ASN A 74 1.74 13.40 6.81
C ASN A 74 2.65 12.37 6.13
N ASP A 75 2.09 11.56 5.24
CA ASP A 75 2.76 10.44 4.55
C ASP A 75 4.06 10.87 3.88
N CYS A 76 4.06 11.99 3.19
CA CYS A 76 5.25 12.46 2.46
C CYS A 76 6.44 12.79 3.37
N LEU A 77 6.21 13.07 4.65
CA LEU A 77 7.28 13.37 5.60
C LEU A 77 7.93 12.12 6.20
N THR A 78 7.29 10.97 6.07
CA THR A 78 7.78 9.71 6.65
C THR A 78 8.87 9.06 5.81
N TYR A 79 8.92 9.35 4.51
CA TYR A 79 9.80 8.68 3.56
C TYR A 79 11.28 8.92 3.83
N ARG A 80 11.72 10.19 3.80
CA ARG A 80 13.15 10.54 3.83
C ARG A 80 13.91 10.03 5.06
N PRO A 81 13.41 10.21 6.30
CA PRO A 81 14.11 9.72 7.48
C PRO A 81 14.28 8.20 7.47
N ASN A 82 13.24 7.49 7.04
CA ASN A 82 13.23 6.03 7.05
C ASN A 82 14.07 5.46 5.93
N PHE A 83 13.99 6.01 4.74
CA PHE A 83 14.80 5.58 3.61
C PHE A 83 16.30 5.71 3.93
N GLY A 84 16.73 6.86 4.46
CA GLY A 84 18.13 7.06 4.86
C GLY A 84 18.60 6.09 5.94
N ARG A 85 17.72 5.80 6.93
CA ARG A 85 18.02 4.83 8.00
C ARG A 85 18.17 3.41 7.43
N ILE A 86 17.26 2.97 6.59
CA ILE A 86 17.27 1.63 5.99
C ILE A 86 18.52 1.43 5.13
N LYS A 87 18.83 2.40 4.29
CA LYS A 87 20.05 2.35 3.47
C LYS A 87 21.31 2.15 4.31
N LYS A 88 21.41 2.87 5.42
CA LYS A 88 22.54 2.75 6.33
C LYS A 88 22.52 1.43 7.10
N GLN A 89 21.37 0.99 7.58
CA GLN A 89 21.21 -0.22 8.39
C GLN A 89 21.52 -1.50 7.59
N PHE A 90 21.14 -1.54 6.32
CA PHE A 90 21.28 -2.71 5.46
C PHE A 90 22.40 -2.57 4.43
N ASP A 91 23.18 -1.48 4.49
CA ASP A 91 24.27 -1.18 3.56
C ASP A 91 23.84 -1.30 2.08
N LEU A 92 22.68 -0.70 1.77
CA LEU A 92 22.10 -0.80 0.43
C LEU A 92 22.84 0.10 -0.55
N GLY A 93 23.24 -0.47 -1.69
CA GLY A 93 23.76 0.28 -2.83
C GLY A 93 22.69 1.19 -3.46
N ARG A 94 22.69 1.31 -4.78
CA ARG A 94 21.66 2.06 -5.52
C ARG A 94 20.30 1.37 -5.37
N VAL A 95 19.25 2.15 -5.08
CA VAL A 95 17.88 1.65 -4.86
C VAL A 95 16.92 2.43 -5.75
N ILE A 96 15.94 1.75 -6.31
CA ILE A 96 14.80 2.38 -6.99
C ILE A 96 13.59 2.30 -6.05
N THR A 97 13.10 3.45 -5.58
CA THR A 97 11.91 3.50 -4.73
C THR A 97 10.65 3.56 -5.56
N VAL A 98 9.72 2.66 -5.28
CA VAL A 98 8.40 2.66 -5.91
C VAL A 98 7.35 3.06 -4.89
N ALA A 99 6.54 4.06 -5.19
CA ALA A 99 5.52 4.55 -4.28
C ALA A 99 4.32 5.20 -4.98
N ASP A 100 3.25 5.41 -4.22
CA ASP A 100 2.06 6.09 -4.72
C ASP A 100 2.25 7.63 -4.80
N LYS A 101 1.21 8.32 -5.26
CA LYS A 101 1.21 9.79 -5.46
C LYS A 101 1.50 10.61 -4.21
N ALA A 102 1.29 10.07 -3.01
CA ALA A 102 1.54 10.80 -1.77
C ALA A 102 3.05 11.09 -1.59
N MET A 103 3.91 10.26 -2.18
CA MET A 103 5.36 10.43 -2.11
C MET A 103 5.94 11.36 -3.19
N THR A 104 5.15 11.74 -4.21
CA THR A 104 5.58 12.56 -5.37
C THR A 104 5.73 14.04 -5.01
N THR A 105 6.46 14.33 -3.93
CA THR A 105 6.79 15.70 -3.52
C THR A 105 8.18 16.09 -4.03
N GLY A 106 8.36 17.38 -4.32
CA GLY A 106 9.67 17.87 -4.78
C GLY A 106 10.79 17.55 -3.77
N ASP A 107 10.50 17.65 -2.48
CA ASP A 107 11.47 17.33 -1.43
C ASP A 107 11.89 15.86 -1.44
N ASN A 108 10.95 14.93 -1.67
CA ASN A 108 11.24 13.49 -1.73
C ASN A 108 12.01 13.12 -3.01
N ILE A 109 11.58 13.65 -4.14
CA ILE A 109 12.26 13.45 -5.44
C ILE A 109 13.68 13.95 -5.37
N TRP A 110 13.86 15.21 -4.94
CA TRP A 110 15.18 15.83 -4.83
C TRP A 110 16.10 15.06 -3.88
N TYR A 111 15.58 14.62 -2.74
CA TYR A 111 16.34 13.81 -1.81
C TYR A 111 16.81 12.50 -2.44
N THR A 112 15.91 11.78 -3.12
CA THR A 112 16.19 10.46 -3.70
C THR A 112 17.31 10.53 -4.75
N ILE A 113 17.20 11.42 -5.72
CA ILE A 113 18.20 11.53 -6.81
C ILE A 113 19.55 12.12 -6.37
N ASN A 114 19.60 12.77 -5.22
CA ASN A 114 20.82 13.37 -4.68
C ASN A 114 21.48 12.56 -3.55
N THR A 115 21.05 11.32 -3.32
CA THR A 115 21.78 10.41 -2.45
C THR A 115 23.18 10.10 -3.00
N PRO A 116 24.16 9.71 -2.16
CA PRO A 116 25.49 9.34 -2.63
C PRO A 116 25.50 8.25 -3.70
N THR A 117 24.52 7.34 -3.63
CA THR A 117 24.35 6.20 -4.56
C THR A 117 23.51 6.51 -5.78
N LYS A 118 23.04 7.78 -5.93
CA LYS A 118 22.17 8.20 -7.05
C LYS A 118 20.95 7.30 -7.20
N ASP A 119 20.17 7.23 -6.11
CA ASP A 119 18.97 6.40 -6.07
C ASP A 119 17.92 6.87 -7.07
N GLY A 120 17.07 5.94 -7.48
CA GLY A 120 16.01 6.19 -8.43
C GLY A 120 14.62 6.15 -7.79
N TYR A 121 13.62 6.56 -8.55
CA TYR A 121 12.23 6.47 -8.14
C TYR A 121 11.29 6.13 -9.30
N VAL A 122 10.17 5.49 -8.97
CA VAL A 122 9.00 5.31 -9.82
C VAL A 122 7.77 5.67 -8.98
N PHE A 123 7.20 6.83 -9.20
CA PHE A 123 6.06 7.34 -8.44
C PHE A 123 4.85 7.53 -9.33
N SER A 124 3.64 7.30 -8.84
CA SER A 124 2.46 7.72 -9.57
C SER A 124 2.21 9.22 -9.42
N MET A 125 1.59 9.81 -10.43
CA MET A 125 1.21 11.21 -10.45
C MET A 125 -0.30 11.34 -10.65
N SER A 126 -0.91 12.29 -9.94
CA SER A 126 -2.35 12.55 -10.10
C SER A 126 -2.60 13.34 -11.37
N ILE A 127 -3.35 12.81 -12.31
CA ILE A 127 -3.72 13.48 -13.57
C ILE A 127 -4.79 14.54 -13.31
N ARG A 128 -5.77 14.27 -12.44
CA ARG A 128 -6.91 15.18 -12.19
C ARG A 128 -6.49 16.55 -11.64
N GLY A 129 -5.41 16.59 -10.87
CA GLY A 129 -4.84 17.84 -10.34
C GLY A 129 -3.59 18.32 -11.09
N ALA A 130 -3.29 17.75 -12.24
CA ALA A 130 -2.11 18.10 -13.04
C ALA A 130 -2.30 19.39 -13.83
N THR A 131 -1.19 19.89 -14.39
CA THR A 131 -1.20 20.99 -15.35
C THR A 131 -1.97 20.60 -16.61
N GLN A 132 -2.50 21.59 -17.32
CA GLN A 132 -3.20 21.34 -18.58
C GLN A 132 -2.29 20.65 -19.59
N GLU A 133 -1.04 21.04 -19.68
CA GLU A 133 -0.05 20.41 -20.54
C GLU A 133 0.08 18.89 -20.34
N LEU A 134 0.06 18.41 -19.06
CA LEU A 134 0.09 16.97 -18.81
C LEU A 134 -1.23 16.31 -19.19
N LYS A 135 -2.37 16.96 -18.96
CA LYS A 135 -3.68 16.45 -19.39
C LYS A 135 -3.74 16.33 -20.91
N ASP A 136 -3.28 17.34 -21.63
CA ASP A 136 -3.24 17.34 -23.08
C ASP A 136 -2.32 16.23 -23.62
N PHE A 137 -1.15 16.05 -23.02
CA PHE A 137 -0.28 14.92 -23.36
C PHE A 137 -0.95 13.56 -23.10
N VAL A 138 -1.67 13.40 -21.99
CA VAL A 138 -2.35 12.15 -21.67
C VAL A 138 -3.48 11.86 -22.65
N LEU A 139 -4.25 12.88 -23.04
CA LEU A 139 -5.44 12.73 -23.90
C LEU A 139 -5.12 12.76 -25.40
N ASP A 140 -3.93 13.22 -25.78
CA ASP A 140 -3.48 13.12 -27.15
C ASP A 140 -3.29 11.64 -27.54
N GLU A 141 -4.07 11.14 -28.48
CA GLU A 141 -4.04 9.74 -28.94
C GLU A 141 -2.80 9.40 -29.80
N SER A 142 -2.01 10.39 -30.19
CA SER A 142 -0.75 10.16 -30.90
C SER A 142 0.26 9.42 -30.03
N ASP A 143 1.14 8.66 -30.67
CA ASP A 143 2.26 7.94 -30.06
C ASP A 143 1.88 6.83 -29.04
N TYR A 144 0.59 6.53 -28.86
CA TYR A 144 0.21 5.37 -28.06
C TYR A 144 0.52 4.06 -28.77
N ILE A 145 1.26 3.21 -28.07
CA ILE A 145 1.50 1.82 -28.48
C ILE A 145 0.40 0.96 -27.85
N TRP A 146 -0.44 0.40 -28.71
CA TRP A 146 -1.50 -0.52 -28.27
C TRP A 146 -0.99 -1.94 -28.10
N LEU A 147 -1.38 -2.60 -27.02
CA LEU A 147 -1.16 -4.01 -26.74
C LEU A 147 -2.54 -4.69 -26.63
N GLY A 148 -3.03 -5.19 -27.76
CA GLY A 148 -4.42 -5.58 -27.92
C GLY A 148 -5.35 -4.36 -27.91
N ASN A 149 -6.64 -4.59 -27.59
CA ASN A 149 -7.67 -3.53 -27.56
C ASN A 149 -7.93 -2.97 -26.16
N GLU A 150 -7.29 -3.55 -25.14
CA GLU A 150 -7.62 -3.28 -23.74
C GLU A 150 -6.55 -2.50 -22.99
N TYR A 151 -5.41 -2.26 -23.65
CA TYR A 151 -4.26 -1.63 -23.01
C TYR A 151 -3.44 -0.83 -24.00
N LYS A 152 -3.05 0.37 -23.63
CA LYS A 152 -2.13 1.21 -24.39
C LYS A 152 -1.18 1.97 -23.47
N ARG A 153 -0.01 2.35 -24.00
CA ARG A 153 0.98 3.14 -23.27
C ARG A 153 1.74 4.07 -24.20
N LYS A 154 2.26 5.14 -23.64
CA LYS A 154 3.27 6.02 -24.25
C LYS A 154 4.15 6.65 -23.18
N SER A 155 5.25 7.24 -23.59
CA SER A 155 6.14 7.98 -22.67
C SER A 155 6.76 9.19 -23.34
N ARG A 156 7.26 10.10 -22.51
CA ARG A 156 8.10 11.22 -22.95
C ARG A 156 9.17 11.51 -21.93
N TYR A 157 10.27 12.10 -22.39
CA TYR A 157 11.22 12.77 -21.52
C TYR A 157 10.71 14.19 -21.24
N TYR A 158 10.69 14.57 -19.97
CA TYR A 158 10.14 15.85 -19.57
C TYR A 158 10.92 16.47 -18.42
N PRO A 159 11.70 17.53 -18.67
CA PRO A 159 12.36 18.27 -17.60
C PRO A 159 11.31 19.02 -16.79
N ARG A 160 11.17 18.67 -15.52
CA ARG A 160 10.16 19.24 -14.63
C ARG A 160 10.76 20.12 -13.57
N THR A 161 10.17 21.31 -13.34
CA THR A 161 10.52 22.16 -12.21
C THR A 161 9.78 21.69 -10.95
N ILE A 162 10.53 21.35 -9.91
CA ILE A 162 10.02 20.96 -8.62
C ILE A 162 10.32 22.01 -7.55
N LYS A 163 9.48 22.13 -6.52
CA LYS A 163 9.71 23.01 -5.38
C LYS A 163 10.27 22.21 -4.20
N VAL A 164 11.46 22.58 -3.77
CA VAL A 164 12.22 21.93 -2.70
C VAL A 164 12.37 22.89 -1.53
N THR A 165 12.24 22.40 -0.31
CA THR A 165 12.45 23.20 0.91
C THR A 165 13.94 23.35 1.16
N GLY A 166 14.45 24.57 1.06
CA GLY A 166 15.85 24.90 1.37
C GLY A 166 16.12 24.90 2.88
N VAL A 167 17.41 25.04 3.24
CA VAL A 167 17.86 25.04 4.65
C VAL A 167 17.18 26.16 5.46
N SER A 168 16.90 27.30 4.83
CA SER A 168 16.19 28.42 5.47
C SER A 168 14.66 28.24 5.58
N GLY A 169 14.12 27.09 5.18
CA GLY A 169 12.67 26.84 5.09
C GLY A 169 11.97 27.45 3.87
N LYS A 170 12.68 28.24 3.07
CA LYS A 170 12.13 28.82 1.82
C LYS A 170 12.05 27.76 0.73
N LYS A 171 11.01 27.85 -0.10
CA LYS A 171 10.88 26.99 -1.29
C LYS A 171 11.81 27.49 -2.39
N LEU A 172 12.62 26.58 -2.91
CA LEU A 172 13.54 26.78 -4.03
C LEU A 172 13.04 25.96 -5.22
N GLU A 173 13.12 26.52 -6.40
CA GLU A 173 12.84 25.79 -7.62
C GLU A 173 14.08 25.02 -8.08
N LYS A 174 13.89 23.76 -8.41
CA LYS A 174 14.92 22.86 -8.94
C LYS A 174 14.38 22.17 -10.18
N GLN A 175 15.21 22.06 -11.19
CA GLN A 175 14.90 21.32 -12.40
C GLN A 175 15.38 19.87 -12.24
N VAL A 176 14.54 18.94 -12.63
CA VAL A 176 14.84 17.50 -12.63
C VAL A 176 14.46 16.92 -13.99
N ASP A 177 15.33 16.07 -14.50
CA ASP A 177 15.01 15.29 -15.68
C ASP A 177 14.15 14.11 -15.26
N GLU A 178 13.00 13.97 -15.89
CA GLU A 178 12.01 12.91 -15.61
C GLU A 178 11.57 12.24 -16.90
N LYS A 179 11.30 10.95 -16.81
CA LYS A 179 10.50 10.24 -17.80
C LYS A 179 9.08 10.14 -17.29
N GLN A 180 8.13 10.58 -18.10
CA GLN A 180 6.70 10.44 -17.83
C GLN A 180 6.17 9.27 -18.66
N VAL A 181 5.66 8.25 -17.99
CA VAL A 181 5.07 7.05 -18.61
C VAL A 181 3.57 7.07 -18.35
N VAL A 182 2.79 7.11 -19.42
CA VAL A 182 1.32 7.07 -19.37
C VAL A 182 0.86 5.71 -19.86
N PHE A 183 -0.07 5.11 -19.13
CA PHE A 183 -0.78 3.93 -19.62
C PHE A 183 -2.28 4.03 -19.36
N TRP A 184 -3.05 3.39 -20.21
CA TRP A 184 -4.48 3.23 -20.08
C TRP A 184 -4.86 1.75 -20.09
N SER A 185 -5.86 1.41 -19.31
CA SER A 185 -6.40 0.05 -19.30
C SER A 185 -7.91 0.07 -19.22
N GLU A 186 -8.57 -0.72 -20.08
CA GLU A 186 -10.02 -0.88 -20.06
C GLU A 186 -10.56 -1.32 -18.69
N LYS A 187 -9.85 -2.23 -18.02
CA LYS A 187 -10.19 -2.68 -16.67
C LYS A 187 -10.24 -1.52 -15.67
N TYR A 188 -9.26 -0.62 -15.73
CA TYR A 188 -9.22 0.54 -14.85
C TYR A 188 -10.26 1.59 -15.27
N ALA A 189 -10.52 1.75 -16.55
CA ALA A 189 -11.58 2.64 -17.05
C ALA A 189 -12.96 2.19 -16.55
N LYS A 190 -13.28 0.90 -16.68
CA LYS A 190 -14.53 0.33 -16.15
C LYS A 190 -14.67 0.54 -14.65
N LYS A 191 -13.60 0.35 -13.90
CA LYS A 191 -13.59 0.58 -12.44
C LYS A 191 -13.80 2.06 -12.11
N ALA A 192 -13.07 2.97 -12.77
CA ALA A 192 -13.17 4.41 -12.52
C ALA A 192 -14.58 4.93 -12.89
N LYS A 193 -15.15 4.45 -13.98
CA LYS A 193 -16.54 4.73 -14.38
C LYS A 193 -17.54 4.31 -13.31
N ALA A 194 -17.45 3.08 -12.80
CA ALA A 194 -18.35 2.59 -11.76
C ALA A 194 -18.24 3.41 -10.45
N GLU A 195 -17.01 3.74 -10.04
CA GLU A 195 -16.78 4.60 -8.87
C GLU A 195 -17.33 6.02 -9.08
N ARG A 196 -17.19 6.59 -10.29
CA ARG A 196 -17.75 7.89 -10.66
C ARG A 196 -19.28 7.84 -10.65
N GLU A 197 -19.91 6.84 -11.26
CA GLU A 197 -21.36 6.68 -11.28
C GLU A 197 -21.95 6.60 -9.86
N ALA A 198 -21.31 5.85 -8.95
CA ALA A 198 -21.72 5.80 -7.56
C ALA A 198 -21.59 7.17 -6.85
N ALA A 199 -20.50 7.90 -7.14
CA ALA A 199 -20.30 9.24 -6.60
C ALA A 199 -21.32 10.26 -7.17
N LEU A 200 -21.67 10.14 -8.45
CA LEU A 200 -22.68 10.97 -9.14
C LEU A 200 -24.09 10.72 -8.61
N ALA A 201 -24.46 9.47 -8.35
CA ALA A 201 -25.76 9.16 -7.73
C ALA A 201 -25.89 9.89 -6.38
N LYS A 202 -24.83 9.85 -5.57
CA LYS A 202 -24.74 10.59 -4.29
C LYS A 202 -24.69 12.11 -4.49
N ALA A 203 -24.04 12.59 -5.56
CA ALA A 203 -23.98 14.02 -5.87
C ALA A 203 -25.35 14.60 -6.26
N ARG A 204 -26.14 13.83 -7.01
CA ARG A 204 -27.51 14.21 -7.38
C ARG A 204 -28.42 14.28 -6.14
N ASP A 205 -28.32 13.34 -5.23
CA ASP A 205 -29.04 13.38 -3.95
C ASP A 205 -28.58 14.55 -3.08
N LEU A 206 -27.27 14.80 -2.99
CA LEU A 206 -26.71 15.98 -2.31
C LEU A 206 -27.22 17.29 -2.91
N ALA A 207 -27.32 17.39 -4.24
CA ALA A 207 -27.81 18.59 -4.91
C ALA A 207 -29.29 18.83 -4.64
N ALA A 208 -30.09 17.76 -4.60
CA ALA A 208 -31.53 17.85 -4.30
C ALA A 208 -31.83 18.09 -2.82
N HIS A 209 -31.05 17.50 -1.93
CA HIS A 209 -31.29 17.51 -0.47
C HIS A 209 -30.02 17.89 0.33
N PRO A 210 -29.45 19.09 0.12
CA PRO A 210 -28.17 19.46 0.74
C PRO A 210 -28.21 19.46 2.27
N GLY A 211 -29.37 19.70 2.89
CA GLY A 211 -29.55 19.67 4.35
C GLY A 211 -29.33 18.27 4.99
N ASN A 212 -29.37 17.20 4.19
CA ASN A 212 -29.11 15.84 4.69
C ASN A 212 -27.61 15.50 4.78
N TYR A 213 -26.74 16.44 4.37
CA TYR A 213 -25.32 16.18 4.21
C TYR A 213 -24.47 17.14 5.04
N THR A 214 -23.34 16.64 5.47
CA THR A 214 -22.23 17.40 6.07
C THR A 214 -20.99 17.26 5.19
N ARG A 215 -19.95 18.02 5.51
CA ARG A 215 -18.64 17.89 4.83
C ARG A 215 -18.12 16.46 4.82
N ALA A 216 -18.29 15.72 5.92
CA ALA A 216 -17.85 14.32 6.03
C ALA A 216 -18.70 13.38 5.18
N THR A 217 -20.03 13.53 5.22
CA THR A 217 -20.96 12.64 4.50
C THR A 217 -21.04 12.94 3.00
N SER A 218 -20.72 14.16 2.56
CA SER A 218 -20.68 14.57 1.14
C SER A 218 -19.33 14.26 0.45
N TYR A 219 -18.36 13.74 1.18
CA TYR A 219 -17.03 13.44 0.62
C TYR A 219 -17.10 12.58 -0.65
N GLY A 220 -16.32 12.97 -1.67
CA GLY A 220 -16.29 12.32 -2.97
C GLY A 220 -17.41 12.75 -3.94
N ALA A 221 -18.59 13.14 -3.43
CA ALA A 221 -19.73 13.59 -4.22
C ALA A 221 -19.74 15.13 -4.41
N ALA A 222 -19.37 15.88 -3.38
CA ALA A 222 -19.40 17.33 -3.39
C ALA A 222 -18.61 18.01 -4.52
N LYS A 223 -17.60 17.34 -5.05
CA LYS A 223 -16.80 17.85 -6.17
C LYS A 223 -17.58 17.96 -7.49
N TYR A 224 -18.70 17.26 -7.61
CA TYR A 224 -19.61 17.30 -8.77
C TYR A 224 -20.81 18.24 -8.57
N VAL A 225 -20.82 18.99 -7.50
CA VAL A 225 -21.90 19.94 -7.19
C VAL A 225 -21.32 21.35 -7.12
N LYS A 226 -21.91 22.28 -7.88
CA LYS A 226 -21.44 23.68 -7.92
C LYS A 226 -21.74 24.41 -6.62
N LYS A 227 -20.78 25.23 -6.15
CA LYS A 227 -20.95 26.18 -5.05
C LYS A 227 -21.38 25.57 -3.70
N VAL A 228 -20.93 24.36 -3.37
CA VAL A 228 -21.13 23.80 -2.03
C VAL A 228 -20.21 24.51 -1.04
N GLU A 229 -20.79 25.24 -0.08
CA GLU A 229 -20.07 25.91 0.99
C GLU A 229 -20.35 25.21 2.33
N TYR A 230 -19.34 25.14 3.20
CA TYR A 230 -19.45 24.48 4.50
C TYR A 230 -19.10 25.45 5.63
N ASP A 231 -19.84 25.37 6.73
CA ASP A 231 -19.42 25.98 7.99
C ASP A 231 -18.10 25.29 8.46
N ASN A 232 -17.10 26.11 8.76
CA ASN A 232 -15.78 25.60 9.13
C ASN A 232 -15.72 24.96 10.53
N LYS A 233 -16.70 25.23 11.38
CA LYS A 233 -16.75 24.72 12.76
C LYS A 233 -17.64 23.47 12.86
N THR A 234 -18.83 23.52 12.26
CA THR A 234 -19.83 22.45 12.34
C THR A 234 -19.71 21.46 11.19
N GLY A 235 -19.17 21.87 10.03
CA GLY A 235 -19.13 21.09 8.81
C GLY A 235 -20.48 20.99 8.09
N GLU A 236 -21.49 21.74 8.50
CA GLU A 236 -22.80 21.80 7.87
C GLU A 236 -22.74 22.56 6.54
N ILE A 237 -23.66 22.27 5.61
CA ILE A 237 -23.74 22.94 4.33
C ILE A 237 -24.50 24.27 4.51
N LEU A 238 -23.85 25.40 4.21
CA LEU A 238 -24.43 26.74 4.35
C LEU A 238 -25.55 27.02 3.35
N THR A 239 -25.57 26.35 2.20
CA THR A 239 -26.57 26.50 1.13
C THR A 239 -27.67 25.44 1.21
N ALA A 240 -27.93 24.87 2.37
CA ALA A 240 -28.85 23.72 2.56
C ALA A 240 -30.35 24.05 2.20
N SER A 241 -30.71 25.30 2.04
CA SER A 241 -32.09 25.73 1.70
C SER A 241 -32.37 25.83 0.19
N SER A 242 -31.38 25.61 -0.67
CA SER A 242 -31.52 25.73 -2.12
C SER A 242 -31.09 24.44 -2.84
N ILE A 243 -31.70 24.13 -3.97
CA ILE A 243 -31.26 23.09 -4.88
C ILE A 243 -29.93 23.55 -5.52
N LEU A 244 -28.94 22.67 -5.52
CA LEU A 244 -27.61 22.93 -6.07
C LEU A 244 -27.49 22.32 -7.48
N ASP A 245 -26.71 22.96 -8.33
CA ASP A 245 -26.47 22.50 -9.68
C ASP A 245 -25.37 21.44 -9.76
N ILE A 246 -25.56 20.47 -10.64
CA ILE A 246 -24.52 19.51 -11.00
C ILE A 246 -23.50 20.18 -11.92
N ASP A 247 -22.24 19.86 -11.73
CA ASP A 247 -21.12 20.36 -12.54
C ASP A 247 -20.82 19.37 -13.69
N GLU A 248 -21.58 19.52 -14.79
CA GLU A 248 -21.47 18.66 -15.96
C GLU A 248 -20.08 18.77 -16.62
N ASP A 249 -19.48 19.95 -16.65
CA ASP A 249 -18.15 20.15 -17.22
C ASP A 249 -17.10 19.33 -16.45
N ARG A 250 -17.22 19.32 -15.14
CA ARG A 250 -16.37 18.51 -14.27
C ARG A 250 -16.54 17.02 -14.49
N ILE A 251 -17.76 16.58 -14.77
CA ILE A 251 -18.04 15.17 -15.05
C ILE A 251 -17.35 14.76 -16.35
N LEU A 252 -17.49 15.55 -17.41
CA LEU A 252 -16.86 15.28 -18.71
C LEU A 252 -15.32 15.27 -18.61
N GLU A 253 -14.74 16.23 -17.91
CA GLU A 253 -13.28 16.25 -17.67
C GLU A 253 -12.78 14.97 -16.96
N GLU A 254 -13.50 14.52 -15.95
CA GLU A 254 -13.09 13.31 -15.21
C GLU A 254 -13.35 12.03 -16.01
N GLU A 255 -14.38 12.00 -16.82
CA GLU A 255 -14.70 10.89 -17.71
C GLU A 255 -13.63 10.66 -18.77
N ALA A 256 -13.13 11.74 -19.36
CA ALA A 256 -12.05 11.67 -20.34
C ALA A 256 -10.77 11.06 -19.77
N LEU A 257 -10.57 11.15 -18.45
CA LEU A 257 -9.38 10.65 -17.75
C LEU A 257 -9.55 9.23 -17.18
N ASP A 258 -10.71 8.58 -17.38
CA ASP A 258 -10.95 7.25 -16.84
C ASP A 258 -10.00 6.21 -17.46
N GLY A 259 -9.38 5.42 -16.60
CA GLY A 259 -8.46 4.35 -17.02
C GLY A 259 -7.03 4.78 -17.25
N TYR A 260 -6.74 6.08 -17.28
CA TYR A 260 -5.39 6.59 -17.45
C TYR A 260 -4.63 6.68 -16.13
N TYR A 261 -3.34 6.31 -16.19
CA TYR A 261 -2.38 6.43 -15.11
C TYR A 261 -1.10 7.09 -15.62
N VAL A 262 -0.49 7.93 -14.79
CA VAL A 262 0.79 8.56 -15.08
C VAL A 262 1.80 8.14 -14.02
N LEU A 263 2.94 7.67 -14.46
CA LEU A 263 4.12 7.42 -13.65
C LEU A 263 5.20 8.42 -14.00
N VAL A 264 5.95 8.86 -13.01
CA VAL A 264 7.11 9.70 -13.15
C VAL A 264 8.34 8.98 -12.58
N THR A 265 9.43 9.03 -13.26
CA THR A 265 10.61 8.26 -12.88
C THR A 265 11.93 8.95 -13.28
N SER A 266 12.98 8.68 -12.49
CA SER A 266 14.36 9.01 -12.84
C SER A 266 15.03 7.96 -13.74
N GLU A 267 14.37 6.83 -13.99
CA GLU A 267 14.92 5.71 -14.76
C GLU A 267 14.70 5.94 -16.26
N MET A 268 15.56 6.80 -16.84
CA MET A 268 15.40 7.29 -18.20
C MET A 268 15.56 6.19 -19.25
N GLU A 269 16.51 5.30 -19.05
CA GLU A 269 16.88 4.25 -20.01
C GLU A 269 16.00 2.99 -19.88
N GLU A 270 15.20 2.89 -18.82
CA GLU A 270 14.36 1.72 -18.62
C GLU A 270 13.15 1.74 -19.57
N SER A 271 12.76 0.55 -20.04
CA SER A 271 11.58 0.42 -20.89
C SER A 271 10.30 0.77 -20.14
N ASP A 272 9.29 1.26 -20.86
CA ASP A 272 7.99 1.60 -20.27
C ASP A 272 7.34 0.40 -19.57
N ASP A 273 7.44 -0.79 -20.17
CA ASP A 273 6.91 -2.02 -19.58
C ASP A 273 7.54 -2.31 -18.24
N LYS A 274 8.87 -2.21 -18.15
CA LYS A 274 9.58 -2.44 -16.89
C LYS A 274 9.21 -1.43 -15.81
N ILE A 275 9.07 -0.13 -16.17
CA ILE A 275 8.62 0.91 -15.25
C ILE A 275 7.19 0.63 -14.75
N ILE A 276 6.29 0.24 -15.65
CA ILE A 276 4.90 -0.11 -15.29
C ILE A 276 4.85 -1.35 -14.40
N ASP A 277 5.65 -2.36 -14.69
CA ASP A 277 5.72 -3.59 -13.88
C ASP A 277 6.30 -3.32 -12.49
N MET A 278 7.32 -2.46 -12.37
CA MET A 278 7.80 -1.98 -11.08
C MET A 278 6.67 -1.35 -10.27
N TYR A 279 5.90 -0.45 -10.89
CA TYR A 279 4.79 0.21 -10.20
C TYR A 279 3.65 -0.75 -9.85
N ARG A 280 3.34 -1.69 -10.75
CA ARG A 280 2.35 -2.75 -10.47
C ARG A 280 2.73 -3.58 -9.25
N GLY A 281 4.03 -3.70 -8.95
CA GLY A 281 4.50 -4.35 -7.73
C GLY A 281 3.93 -3.76 -6.43
N LEU A 282 3.44 -2.51 -6.41
CA LEU A 282 2.80 -1.91 -5.22
C LEU A 282 1.56 -2.66 -4.74
N TRP A 283 0.83 -3.34 -5.61
CA TRP A 283 -0.33 -4.14 -5.19
C TRP A 283 0.06 -5.22 -4.15
N LYS A 284 1.30 -5.69 -4.19
CA LYS A 284 1.82 -6.69 -3.24
C LYS A 284 1.87 -6.11 -1.82
N ILE A 285 2.18 -4.81 -1.68
CA ILE A 285 2.15 -4.14 -0.37
C ILE A 285 0.71 -3.93 0.10
N GLU A 286 -0.19 -3.53 -0.81
CA GLU A 286 -1.62 -3.40 -0.48
C GLU A 286 -2.19 -4.74 -0.01
N ASP A 287 -1.85 -5.84 -0.68
CA ASP A 287 -2.21 -7.19 -0.30
C ASP A 287 -1.60 -7.58 1.05
N SER A 288 -0.35 -7.21 1.32
CA SER A 288 0.29 -7.43 2.62
C SER A 288 -0.41 -6.67 3.74
N PHE A 289 -0.83 -5.43 3.51
CA PHE A 289 -1.65 -4.70 4.48
C PHE A 289 -3.04 -5.29 4.65
N LYS A 290 -3.65 -5.82 3.58
CA LYS A 290 -4.92 -6.54 3.67
C LYS A 290 -4.76 -7.78 4.54
N LEU A 291 -3.77 -8.61 4.25
CA LEU A 291 -3.44 -9.80 5.05
C LEU A 291 -3.21 -9.45 6.53
N THR A 292 -2.38 -8.45 6.79
CA THR A 292 -2.08 -8.00 8.16
C THR A 292 -3.33 -7.55 8.90
N LYS A 293 -4.26 -6.85 8.23
CA LYS A 293 -5.48 -6.31 8.84
C LYS A 293 -6.57 -7.34 9.04
N SER A 294 -6.73 -8.29 8.11
CA SER A 294 -7.79 -9.29 8.13
C SER A 294 -7.34 -10.58 8.79
N GLU A 295 -6.39 -11.26 8.19
CA GLU A 295 -6.02 -12.62 8.61
C GLU A 295 -5.11 -12.66 9.85
N LEU A 296 -4.22 -11.65 9.97
CA LEU A 296 -3.33 -11.53 11.13
C LEU A 296 -3.92 -10.63 12.23
N GLU A 297 -5.17 -10.21 12.08
CA GLU A 297 -5.94 -9.44 13.07
C GLU A 297 -5.19 -8.26 13.71
N ALA A 298 -4.31 -7.58 12.93
CA ALA A 298 -3.58 -6.43 13.42
C ALA A 298 -4.49 -5.27 13.84
N ARG A 299 -5.78 -5.36 13.53
CA ARG A 299 -6.82 -4.40 13.94
C ARG A 299 -8.12 -5.11 14.36
N PRO A 300 -8.84 -4.56 15.35
CA PRO A 300 -8.47 -3.38 16.17
C PRO A 300 -7.29 -3.67 17.11
N VAL A 301 -6.51 -2.63 17.42
CA VAL A 301 -5.40 -2.74 18.39
C VAL A 301 -5.97 -2.61 19.80
N TYR A 302 -5.87 -3.64 20.61
CA TYR A 302 -6.42 -3.68 21.97
C TYR A 302 -5.42 -3.28 23.07
N VAL A 303 -4.20 -2.93 22.70
CA VAL A 303 -3.13 -2.51 23.62
C VAL A 303 -2.91 -0.99 23.55
N TRP A 304 -2.45 -0.38 24.65
CA TRP A 304 -2.42 1.09 24.81
C TRP A 304 -1.08 1.69 25.25
N THR A 305 -0.15 0.90 25.79
CA THR A 305 1.20 1.44 26.06
C THR A 305 2.03 1.40 24.78
N LYS A 306 3.04 2.24 24.72
CA LYS A 306 3.94 2.31 23.57
C LYS A 306 4.59 0.95 23.30
N GLU A 307 5.13 0.36 24.35
CA GLU A 307 5.84 -0.94 24.31
C GLU A 307 4.91 -2.07 23.83
N HIS A 308 3.67 -2.10 24.32
CA HIS A 308 2.69 -3.10 23.88
C HIS A 308 2.23 -2.87 22.43
N ILE A 309 2.11 -1.61 22.00
CA ILE A 309 1.79 -1.28 20.60
C ILE A 309 2.95 -1.73 19.69
N GLU A 310 4.19 -1.41 20.05
CA GLU A 310 5.38 -1.83 19.31
C GLU A 310 5.49 -3.37 19.25
N ALA A 311 5.29 -4.06 20.37
CA ALA A 311 5.27 -5.52 20.43
C ALA A 311 4.16 -6.14 19.55
N HIS A 312 2.95 -5.57 19.57
CA HIS A 312 1.84 -6.01 18.73
C HIS A 312 2.20 -5.92 17.24
N PHE A 313 2.70 -4.77 16.79
CA PHE A 313 3.08 -4.59 15.39
C PHE A 313 4.31 -5.39 15.00
N LEU A 314 5.26 -5.60 15.90
CA LEU A 314 6.38 -6.51 15.69
C LEU A 314 5.89 -7.94 15.44
N THR A 315 4.95 -8.42 16.26
CA THR A 315 4.35 -9.75 16.09
C THR A 315 3.66 -9.87 14.73
N CYS A 316 2.87 -8.86 14.33
CA CYS A 316 2.22 -8.84 13.02
C CYS A 316 3.24 -8.80 11.88
N PHE A 317 4.32 -8.05 12.01
CA PHE A 317 5.40 -7.99 11.01
C PHE A 317 6.11 -9.33 10.84
N VAL A 318 6.44 -10.00 11.95
CA VAL A 318 7.06 -11.33 11.93
C VAL A 318 6.10 -12.34 11.28
N ALA A 319 4.82 -12.34 11.66
CA ALA A 319 3.81 -13.22 11.06
C ALA A 319 3.66 -12.98 9.55
N LEU A 320 3.61 -11.71 9.11
CA LEU A 320 3.60 -11.35 7.70
C LEU A 320 4.84 -11.88 6.97
N THR A 321 6.02 -11.70 7.55
CA THR A 321 7.30 -12.15 6.97
C THR A 321 7.31 -13.67 6.81
N LEU A 322 6.90 -14.42 7.83
CA LEU A 322 6.78 -15.88 7.78
C LEU A 322 5.80 -16.34 6.69
N MET A 323 4.66 -15.66 6.58
CA MET A 323 3.67 -15.97 5.55
C MET A 323 4.23 -15.75 4.15
N ARG A 324 4.91 -14.62 3.90
CA ARG A 324 5.51 -14.33 2.59
C ARG A 324 6.64 -15.31 2.23
N ILE A 325 7.45 -15.72 3.21
CA ILE A 325 8.46 -16.78 2.99
C ILE A 325 7.78 -18.11 2.63
N LEU A 326 6.69 -18.45 3.32
CA LEU A 326 5.96 -19.70 3.04
C LEU A 326 5.31 -19.66 1.65
N GLU A 327 4.64 -18.58 1.27
CA GLU A 327 4.10 -18.40 -0.08
C GLU A 327 5.18 -18.54 -1.16
N MET A 328 6.32 -17.89 -0.95
CA MET A 328 7.46 -17.98 -1.88
C MET A 328 8.00 -19.42 -2.00
N LYS A 329 8.12 -20.13 -0.87
CA LYS A 329 8.54 -21.54 -0.87
C LYS A 329 7.52 -22.49 -1.50
N LEU A 330 6.24 -22.09 -1.49
CA LEU A 330 5.14 -22.77 -2.19
C LEU A 330 4.97 -22.27 -3.64
N GLU A 331 5.97 -21.53 -4.17
CA GLU A 331 5.97 -20.98 -5.53
C GLU A 331 4.73 -20.13 -5.85
N ASN A 332 4.17 -19.47 -4.81
CA ASN A 332 2.95 -18.67 -4.87
C ASN A 332 1.71 -19.42 -5.42
N LYS A 333 1.68 -20.73 -5.27
CA LYS A 333 0.60 -21.62 -5.74
C LYS A 333 -0.72 -21.36 -5.02
N TYR A 334 -0.68 -20.93 -3.76
CA TYR A 334 -1.83 -20.70 -2.90
C TYR A 334 -1.85 -19.26 -2.40
N SER A 335 -3.06 -18.70 -2.21
CA SER A 335 -3.20 -17.41 -1.53
C SER A 335 -2.95 -17.54 -0.02
N SER A 336 -2.52 -16.45 0.63
CA SER A 336 -2.33 -16.39 2.09
C SER A 336 -3.56 -16.88 2.86
N GLY A 337 -4.76 -16.44 2.46
CA GLY A 337 -6.01 -16.88 3.10
C GLY A 337 -6.23 -18.40 2.99
N ARG A 338 -5.91 -19.00 1.84
CA ARG A 338 -6.02 -20.45 1.66
C ARG A 338 -5.01 -21.22 2.52
N ILE A 339 -3.80 -20.71 2.65
CA ILE A 339 -2.76 -21.28 3.52
C ILE A 339 -3.21 -21.23 4.99
N ILE A 340 -3.66 -20.05 5.44
CA ILE A 340 -4.15 -19.87 6.83
C ILE A 340 -5.35 -20.77 7.10
N GLU A 341 -6.32 -20.84 6.18
CA GLU A 341 -7.48 -21.72 6.32
C GLU A 341 -7.08 -23.18 6.53
N SER A 342 -6.14 -23.68 5.71
CA SER A 342 -5.66 -25.06 5.84
C SER A 342 -4.89 -25.30 7.13
N LEU A 343 -4.01 -24.37 7.50
CA LEU A 343 -3.25 -24.44 8.75
C LEU A 343 -4.16 -24.40 9.99
N SER A 344 -5.19 -23.54 9.98
CA SER A 344 -6.15 -23.42 11.07
C SER A 344 -7.01 -24.69 11.26
N LYS A 345 -7.25 -25.44 10.19
CA LYS A 345 -7.94 -26.72 10.24
C LYS A 345 -7.05 -27.90 10.65
N ALA A 346 -5.72 -27.69 10.69
CA ALA A 346 -4.74 -28.72 11.06
C ALA A 346 -4.72 -28.94 12.59
N GLU A 347 -5.88 -29.14 13.18
CA GLU A 347 -6.05 -29.42 14.59
C GLU A 347 -5.94 -30.92 14.90
N CYS A 348 -5.69 -31.26 16.15
CA CYS A 348 -5.62 -32.64 16.59
C CYS A 348 -6.40 -32.81 17.89
N ASP A 349 -7.07 -33.98 18.03
CA ASP A 349 -7.73 -34.43 19.21
C ASP A 349 -6.81 -35.31 20.05
N LEU A 350 -6.76 -35.09 21.37
CA LEU A 350 -6.05 -35.94 22.29
C LEU A 350 -6.87 -37.23 22.52
N LEU A 351 -6.31 -38.34 22.11
CA LEU A 351 -6.80 -39.68 22.43
C LEU A 351 -6.19 -40.18 23.74
N GLN A 352 -6.59 -41.40 24.16
CA GLN A 352 -6.02 -42.05 25.35
C GLN A 352 -4.50 -42.30 25.16
N GLN A 353 -3.74 -42.33 26.26
CA GLN A 353 -2.32 -42.71 26.31
C GLN A 353 -1.36 -41.83 25.48
N ASN A 354 -1.61 -40.53 25.44
CA ASN A 354 -0.74 -39.58 24.69
C ASN A 354 -0.68 -39.79 23.17
N TYR A 355 -1.73 -40.38 22.59
CA TYR A 355 -1.93 -40.37 21.14
C TYR A 355 -2.77 -39.18 20.72
N TYR A 356 -2.40 -38.59 19.58
CA TYR A 356 -3.07 -37.45 18.97
C TYR A 356 -3.61 -37.85 17.61
N TYR A 357 -4.85 -37.51 17.32
CA TYR A 357 -5.52 -37.79 16.05
C TYR A 357 -5.71 -36.50 15.27
N PHE A 358 -5.05 -36.41 14.09
CA PHE A 358 -5.15 -35.27 13.16
C PHE A 358 -6.30 -35.51 12.19
N VAL A 359 -7.34 -34.69 12.28
CA VAL A 359 -8.59 -34.91 11.54
C VAL A 359 -8.51 -34.42 10.11
N TYR A 360 -7.77 -33.35 9.87
CA TYR A 360 -7.75 -32.63 8.60
C TYR A 360 -6.44 -32.84 7.82
N TYR A 361 -6.58 -33.03 6.50
CA TYR A 361 -5.47 -33.08 5.57
C TYR A 361 -5.95 -32.73 4.16
N ASP A 362 -5.25 -31.81 3.49
CA ASP A 362 -5.53 -31.39 2.11
C ASP A 362 -4.24 -31.23 1.28
N GLU A 363 -4.39 -30.78 0.02
CA GLU A 363 -3.24 -30.55 -0.87
C GLU A 363 -2.32 -29.42 -0.37
N VAL A 364 -2.86 -28.40 0.31
CA VAL A 364 -2.07 -27.30 0.87
C VAL A 364 -1.16 -27.82 1.96
N LEU A 365 -1.68 -28.59 2.91
CA LEU A 365 -0.89 -29.24 3.97
C LEU A 365 0.14 -30.23 3.41
N LYS A 366 -0.21 -30.95 2.33
CA LYS A 366 0.73 -31.81 1.61
C LYS A 366 1.94 -31.02 1.09
N ASP A 367 1.69 -29.90 0.42
CA ASP A 367 2.76 -29.08 -0.15
C ASP A 367 3.55 -28.33 0.93
N ILE A 368 2.89 -27.85 2.00
CA ILE A 368 3.57 -27.34 3.19
C ILE A 368 4.47 -28.40 3.82
N GLY A 369 3.99 -29.62 3.89
CA GLY A 369 4.77 -30.76 4.40
C GLY A 369 6.07 -31.00 3.63
N LYS A 370 6.02 -30.92 2.29
CA LYS A 370 7.23 -31.04 1.44
C LYS A 370 8.25 -29.95 1.75
N VAL A 371 7.76 -28.71 1.96
CA VAL A 371 8.61 -27.54 2.23
C VAL A 371 9.23 -27.58 3.63
N THR A 372 8.45 -28.00 4.62
CA THR A 372 8.85 -28.00 6.04
C THR A 372 9.53 -29.31 6.47
N GLY A 373 9.32 -30.40 5.73
CA GLY A 373 9.76 -31.74 6.09
C GLY A 373 8.87 -32.41 7.14
N ILE A 374 7.62 -31.93 7.31
CA ILE A 374 6.62 -32.50 8.24
C ILE A 374 5.62 -33.31 7.42
N ASP A 375 5.39 -34.55 7.81
CA ASP A 375 4.40 -35.41 7.14
C ASP A 375 3.01 -35.20 7.76
N PHE A 376 2.24 -34.26 7.23
CA PHE A 376 0.86 -33.99 7.68
C PHE A 376 -0.13 -35.10 7.34
N SER A 377 0.23 -36.07 6.52
CA SER A 377 -0.68 -37.18 6.16
C SER A 377 -0.85 -38.23 7.27
N LYS A 378 0.09 -38.29 8.21
CA LYS A 378 0.07 -39.23 9.33
C LYS A 378 -1.00 -38.83 10.35
N LYS A 379 -2.13 -39.50 10.31
CA LYS A 379 -3.31 -39.16 11.13
C LYS A 379 -3.14 -39.39 12.63
N ILE A 380 -2.40 -40.43 13.03
CA ILE A 380 -2.18 -40.75 14.45
C ILE A 380 -0.70 -40.56 14.77
N ARG A 381 -0.41 -39.78 15.81
CA ARG A 381 0.96 -39.52 16.29
C ARG A 381 1.01 -39.64 17.79
N THR A 382 2.12 -40.09 18.32
CA THR A 382 2.40 -40.02 19.74
C THR A 382 2.91 -38.64 20.14
N LEU A 383 2.81 -38.26 21.40
CA LEU A 383 3.47 -37.06 21.92
C LEU A 383 4.98 -37.05 21.63
N GLY A 384 5.60 -38.24 21.63
CA GLY A 384 7.01 -38.41 21.28
C GLY A 384 7.30 -38.03 19.83
N ASP A 385 6.48 -38.50 18.87
CA ASP A 385 6.60 -38.16 17.45
C ASP A 385 6.50 -36.63 17.25
N ILE A 386 5.48 -35.98 17.86
CA ILE A 386 5.28 -34.54 17.75
C ILE A 386 6.47 -33.76 18.32
N LYS A 387 6.97 -34.15 19.50
CA LYS A 387 8.15 -33.55 20.10
C LYS A 387 9.40 -33.69 19.22
N GLN A 388 9.57 -34.86 18.60
CA GLN A 388 10.69 -35.11 17.69
C GLN A 388 10.59 -34.27 16.42
N GLU A 389 9.41 -34.17 15.83
CA GLU A 389 9.16 -33.31 14.66
C GLU A 389 9.48 -31.83 14.98
N LEU A 390 8.97 -31.33 16.12
CA LEU A 390 9.27 -29.95 16.57
C LEU A 390 10.76 -29.74 16.88
N ALA A 391 11.46 -30.75 17.40
CA ALA A 391 12.90 -30.68 17.62
C ALA A 391 13.68 -30.64 16.30
N ASN A 392 13.24 -31.38 15.29
CA ASN A 392 13.88 -31.41 13.97
C ASN A 392 13.73 -30.06 13.23
N THR A 393 12.60 -29.34 13.39
CA THR A 393 12.42 -28.01 12.81
C THR A 393 13.39 -26.97 13.37
N LYS A 394 13.88 -27.16 14.60
CA LYS A 394 14.87 -26.26 15.25
C LYS A 394 16.31 -26.51 14.77
N LYS A 395 16.59 -27.64 14.09
CA LYS A 395 17.93 -28.01 13.65
C LYS A 395 18.23 -27.63 12.19
N LYS A 396 17.22 -27.17 11.46
CA LYS A 396 17.35 -26.69 10.07
C LYS A 396 17.39 -25.17 10.03
#